data_86b9e66d73e3feb922ab21cc39117cab
#
_entry.id   86b9e66d73e3feb922ab21cc39117cab
#
_cell.length_a   1.000
_cell.length_b   1.000
_cell.length_c   1.000
_cell.angle_alpha   90.00
_cell.angle_beta   90.00
_cell.angle_gamma   90.00
#
_symmetry.space_group_name_H-M   'P 1'
#
loop_
_entity.id
_entity.type
_entity.pdbx_description
1 polymer ?
#
loop_
_entity_poly.entity_id
_entity_poly.type
_entity_poly.pdbx_seq_one_letter_code
_entity_poly.pdbx_strand_id
1 'polypeptide(L)'
;MGNNMNGNKIRLLRKERDFTIEKLADITGFTASYISQVERNKIEPSLSALNKISNALNVSLYYFLEEQKDKMIITRKDNRKIIISENKADVSFLTHLSENDGIKPEFYVYEVTLKSSQWDSNDFTILKCHKCIVVKKGTLLIEFSNSNEILQMGDSIYIDANLPHRCYNPTSLDVEILCITSSLDL
;
A
#
# COMPACT_ATOMS: atom_id res chain seq x y z
N MET A 1 20.10 25.30 -11.22
CA MET A 1 19.14 24.24 -10.93
C MET A 1 19.45 23.75 -9.53
N GLY A 2 18.72 24.24 -8.52
CA GLY A 2 18.92 23.85 -7.13
C GLY A 2 18.44 22.41 -6.96
N ASN A 3 19.28 21.54 -6.43
CA ASN A 3 18.86 20.23 -5.96
C ASN A 3 17.88 20.47 -4.80
N ASN A 4 16.62 20.23 -5.01
CA ASN A 4 15.56 20.48 -4.02
C ASN A 4 15.58 19.36 -2.96
N MET A 5 16.64 19.38 -2.12
CA MET A 5 16.76 18.44 -1.01
C MET A 5 15.71 18.77 0.05
N ASN A 6 14.96 17.78 0.47
CA ASN A 6 13.97 17.94 1.53
C ASN A 6 14.56 17.58 2.91
N GLY A 7 15.01 18.58 3.68
CA GLY A 7 15.54 18.39 5.03
C GLY A 7 14.55 17.77 6.01
N ASN A 8 13.24 17.83 5.74
CA ASN A 8 12.25 17.13 6.54
C ASN A 8 12.44 15.59 6.49
N LYS A 9 12.95 15.03 5.38
CA LYS A 9 13.30 13.60 5.31
C LYS A 9 14.37 13.21 6.33
N ILE A 10 15.40 14.07 6.50
CA ILE A 10 16.45 13.84 7.49
C ILE A 10 15.85 13.83 8.89
N ARG A 11 14.99 14.81 9.20
CA ARG A 11 14.31 14.90 10.49
C ARG A 11 13.42 13.69 10.79
N LEU A 12 12.66 13.22 9.82
CA LEU A 12 11.79 12.03 9.95
C LEU A 12 12.64 10.80 10.26
N LEU A 13 13.63 10.49 9.43
CA LEU A 13 14.52 9.33 9.63
C LEU A 13 15.28 9.39 10.96
N ARG A 14 15.75 10.59 11.35
CA ARG A 14 16.41 10.76 12.65
C ARG A 14 15.47 10.37 13.81
N LYS A 15 14.20 10.81 13.74
CA LYS A 15 13.20 10.50 14.76
C LYS A 15 12.79 9.02 14.75
N GLU A 16 12.63 8.42 13.61
CA GLU A 16 12.34 6.97 13.45
C GLU A 16 13.43 6.08 14.07
N ARG A 17 14.64 6.63 14.22
CA ARG A 17 15.78 5.94 14.83
C ARG A 17 16.08 6.40 16.26
N ASP A 18 15.17 7.15 16.86
CA ASP A 18 15.30 7.70 18.21
C ASP A 18 16.59 8.50 18.43
N PHE A 19 17.08 9.18 17.36
CA PHE A 19 18.26 10.05 17.48
C PHE A 19 17.83 11.46 17.87
N THR A 20 18.54 12.04 18.85
CA THR A 20 18.46 13.49 19.10
C THR A 20 19.25 14.25 18.03
N ILE A 21 19.07 15.57 17.94
CA ILE A 21 19.86 16.42 17.02
C ILE A 21 21.35 16.33 17.39
N GLU A 22 21.65 16.36 18.68
CA GLU A 22 23.00 16.24 19.24
C GLU A 22 23.64 14.90 18.84
N LYS A 23 22.90 13.79 18.97
CA LYS A 23 23.37 12.47 18.60
C LYS A 23 23.74 12.39 17.12
N LEU A 24 22.90 12.94 16.24
CA LEU A 24 23.21 12.96 14.80
C LEU A 24 24.38 13.89 14.50
N ALA A 25 24.49 15.02 15.19
CA ALA A 25 25.60 15.94 15.07
C ALA A 25 26.94 15.27 15.45
N ASP A 26 26.98 14.57 16.58
CA ASP A 26 28.16 13.83 17.06
C ASP A 26 28.62 12.76 16.06
N ILE A 27 27.68 11.93 15.54
CA ILE A 27 28.00 10.87 14.59
C ILE A 27 28.53 11.43 13.27
N THR A 28 28.00 12.57 12.80
CA THR A 28 28.38 13.18 11.52
C THR A 28 29.58 14.11 11.60
N GLY A 29 29.97 14.51 12.82
CA GLY A 29 31.00 15.52 13.07
C GLY A 29 30.55 16.94 12.75
N PHE A 30 29.23 17.19 12.71
CA PHE A 30 28.63 18.52 12.52
C PHE A 30 28.18 19.11 13.86
N THR A 31 27.82 20.39 13.86
CA THR A 31 27.18 21.01 15.01
C THR A 31 25.68 20.74 15.03
N ALA A 32 25.08 20.69 16.23
CA ALA A 32 23.62 20.55 16.37
C ALA A 32 22.86 21.68 15.63
N SER A 33 23.43 22.90 15.68
CA SER A 33 22.88 24.05 14.95
C SER A 33 22.86 23.82 13.44
N TYR A 34 23.93 23.25 12.85
CA TYR A 34 24.01 22.93 11.44
C TYR A 34 22.95 21.89 11.05
N ILE A 35 22.86 20.78 11.78
CA ILE A 35 21.84 19.74 11.55
C ILE A 35 20.44 20.34 11.63
N SER A 36 20.15 21.14 12.65
CA SER A 36 18.84 21.81 12.80
C SER A 36 18.50 22.73 11.62
N GLN A 37 19.48 23.43 11.08
CA GLN A 37 19.27 24.32 9.93
C GLN A 37 19.03 23.54 8.63
N VAL A 38 19.75 22.45 8.44
CA VAL A 38 19.53 21.52 7.31
C VAL A 38 18.15 20.88 7.40
N GLU A 39 17.73 20.38 8.55
CA GLU A 39 16.40 19.77 8.76
C GLU A 39 15.24 20.75 8.49
N ARG A 40 15.47 22.05 8.71
CA ARG A 40 14.47 23.11 8.45
C ARG A 40 14.58 23.73 7.05
N ASN A 41 15.39 23.15 6.18
CA ASN A 41 15.67 23.68 4.82
C ASN A 41 16.22 25.14 4.84
N LYS A 42 16.91 25.56 5.92
CA LYS A 42 17.53 26.88 6.01
C LYS A 42 18.92 26.92 5.40
N ILE A 43 19.57 25.76 5.31
CA ILE A 43 20.87 25.58 4.66
C ILE A 43 20.79 24.32 3.80
N GLU A 44 21.28 24.43 2.57
CA GLU A 44 21.47 23.31 1.68
C GLU A 44 22.85 22.68 1.96
N PRO A 45 22.94 21.40 2.40
CA PRO A 45 24.20 20.74 2.64
C PRO A 45 24.91 20.43 1.31
N SER A 46 26.23 20.44 1.34
CA SER A 46 27.01 19.88 0.22
C SER A 46 26.76 18.39 0.05
N LEU A 47 27.02 17.83 -1.14
CA LEU A 47 26.91 16.39 -1.38
C LEU A 47 27.75 15.58 -0.39
N SER A 48 28.92 16.06 -0.01
CA SER A 48 29.77 15.39 1.00
C SER A 48 29.16 15.42 2.39
N ALA A 49 28.53 16.53 2.77
CA ALA A 49 27.81 16.64 4.05
C ALA A 49 26.56 15.74 4.05
N LEU A 50 25.81 15.73 2.96
CA LEU A 50 24.64 14.87 2.80
C LEU A 50 25.01 13.39 2.83
N ASN A 51 26.16 13.00 2.25
CA ASN A 51 26.67 11.62 2.32
C ASN A 51 27.03 11.20 3.76
N LYS A 52 27.61 12.10 4.58
CA LYS A 52 27.87 11.81 5.99
C LYS A 52 26.55 11.59 6.76
N ILE A 53 25.55 12.43 6.50
CA ILE A 53 24.23 12.31 7.14
C ILE A 53 23.53 11.01 6.69
N SER A 54 23.60 10.66 5.41
CA SER A 54 22.99 9.43 4.89
C SER A 54 23.61 8.17 5.50
N ASN A 55 24.94 8.15 5.63
CA ASN A 55 25.66 7.06 6.27
C ASN A 55 25.30 6.95 7.76
N ALA A 56 25.25 8.08 8.49
CA ALA A 56 24.85 8.11 9.90
C ALA A 56 23.41 7.61 10.11
N LEU A 57 22.54 7.87 9.14
CA LEU A 57 21.16 7.42 9.12
C LEU A 57 20.97 6.07 8.39
N ASN A 58 22.05 5.40 7.96
CA ASN A 58 22.07 4.11 7.27
C ASN A 58 21.08 4.05 6.09
N VAL A 59 21.09 5.05 5.24
CA VAL A 59 20.32 5.11 3.98
C VAL A 59 21.24 5.50 2.84
N SER A 60 20.81 5.21 1.59
CA SER A 60 21.52 5.69 0.41
C SER A 60 21.46 7.22 0.31
N LEU A 61 22.53 7.85 -0.16
CA LEU A 61 22.54 9.28 -0.50
C LEU A 61 21.37 9.65 -1.44
N TYR A 62 21.05 8.78 -2.39
CA TYR A 62 19.95 8.97 -3.35
C TYR A 62 18.58 9.16 -2.68
N TYR A 63 18.38 8.58 -1.48
CA TYR A 63 17.13 8.76 -0.72
C TYR A 63 16.82 10.25 -0.47
N PHE A 64 17.84 11.08 -0.27
CA PHE A 64 17.67 12.52 -0.05
C PHE A 64 17.66 13.35 -1.33
N LEU A 65 18.23 12.82 -2.42
CA LEU A 65 18.31 13.49 -3.72
C LEU A 65 17.09 13.22 -4.60
N GLU A 66 16.35 12.15 -4.34
CA GLU A 66 15.10 11.89 -5.03
C GLU A 66 14.06 12.95 -4.62
N GLU A 67 13.64 13.75 -5.58
CA GLU A 67 12.40 14.52 -5.45
C GLU A 67 11.29 13.50 -5.17
N GLN A 68 10.73 13.53 -3.95
CA GLN A 68 9.38 13.00 -3.77
C GLN A 68 8.44 13.92 -4.55
N LYS A 69 8.29 13.67 -5.84
CA LYS A 69 7.10 14.14 -6.53
C LYS A 69 5.95 13.39 -5.84
N ASP A 70 5.03 14.14 -5.26
CA ASP A 70 3.76 13.57 -4.83
C ASP A 70 3.20 12.79 -6.01
N LYS A 71 3.29 11.46 -5.92
CA LYS A 71 2.90 10.60 -7.03
C LYS A 71 1.41 10.40 -6.90
N MET A 72 0.65 11.09 -7.75
CA MET A 72 -0.77 10.86 -7.90
C MET A 72 -1.00 10.00 -9.14
N ILE A 73 -1.67 8.87 -8.96
CA ILE A 73 -2.08 8.01 -10.06
C ILE A 73 -3.59 7.98 -10.10
N ILE A 74 -4.15 8.35 -11.26
CA ILE A 74 -5.58 8.27 -11.51
C ILE A 74 -5.84 7.05 -12.37
N THR A 75 -6.56 6.07 -11.84
CA THR A 75 -7.06 4.93 -12.59
C THR A 75 -8.48 5.23 -13.08
N ARG A 76 -8.63 5.53 -14.37
CA ARG A 76 -9.93 5.77 -14.98
C ARG A 76 -10.68 4.46 -15.18
N LYS A 77 -12.03 4.48 -15.04
CA LYS A 77 -12.87 3.28 -15.17
C LYS A 77 -12.57 2.49 -16.44
N ASP A 78 -12.44 3.18 -17.56
CA ASP A 78 -12.24 2.57 -18.88
C ASP A 78 -10.81 2.01 -19.08
N ASN A 79 -9.87 2.36 -18.18
CA ASN A 79 -8.48 1.92 -18.22
C ASN A 79 -8.11 0.98 -17.06
N ARG A 80 -9.11 0.45 -16.34
CA ARG A 80 -8.86 -0.50 -15.27
C ARG A 80 -8.33 -1.81 -15.84
N LYS A 81 -7.34 -2.38 -15.18
CA LYS A 81 -6.90 -3.73 -15.51
C LYS A 81 -7.96 -4.70 -15.02
N ILE A 82 -8.46 -5.54 -15.93
CA ILE A 82 -9.41 -6.60 -15.63
C ILE A 82 -8.67 -7.93 -15.76
N ILE A 83 -8.81 -8.78 -14.76
CA ILE A 83 -8.34 -10.16 -14.75
C ILE A 83 -9.57 -11.04 -14.60
N ILE A 84 -9.70 -12.03 -15.45
CA ILE A 84 -10.73 -13.07 -15.31
C ILE A 84 -10.09 -14.18 -14.51
N SER A 85 -10.63 -14.48 -13.32
CA SER A 85 -10.15 -15.58 -12.50
C SER A 85 -10.42 -16.94 -13.14
N GLU A 86 -9.78 -18.00 -12.64
CA GLU A 86 -10.01 -19.37 -13.11
C GLU A 86 -11.48 -19.77 -13.02
N ASN A 87 -12.20 -19.26 -12.01
CA ASN A 87 -13.65 -19.47 -11.87
C ASN A 87 -14.51 -18.46 -12.63
N LYS A 88 -13.90 -17.72 -13.59
CA LYS A 88 -14.60 -16.73 -14.42
C LYS A 88 -15.20 -15.57 -13.64
N ALA A 89 -14.74 -15.28 -12.43
CA ALA A 89 -15.07 -14.05 -11.75
C ALA A 89 -14.29 -12.89 -12.38
N ASP A 90 -14.99 -11.78 -12.63
CA ASP A 90 -14.37 -10.57 -13.16
C ASP A 90 -13.74 -9.78 -12.02
N VAL A 91 -12.41 -9.65 -12.06
CA VAL A 91 -11.63 -8.86 -11.08
C VAL A 91 -11.13 -7.58 -11.75
N SER A 92 -11.66 -6.45 -11.34
CA SER A 92 -11.34 -5.13 -11.89
C SER A 92 -10.54 -4.30 -10.87
N PHE A 93 -9.29 -3.98 -11.18
CA PHE A 93 -8.40 -3.23 -10.28
C PHE A 93 -8.67 -1.72 -10.33
N LEU A 94 -8.90 -1.13 -9.15
CA LEU A 94 -9.06 0.30 -8.96
C LEU A 94 -7.71 0.97 -8.66
N THR A 95 -6.81 0.26 -8.00
CA THR A 95 -5.43 0.71 -7.81
C THR A 95 -4.56 0.33 -9.00
N HIS A 96 -3.54 1.15 -9.22
CA HIS A 96 -2.55 0.90 -10.26
C HIS A 96 -1.73 -0.36 -9.97
N LEU A 97 -1.50 -1.19 -11.00
CA LEU A 97 -0.75 -2.46 -10.89
C LEU A 97 0.61 -2.43 -11.60
N SER A 98 1.01 -1.31 -12.22
CA SER A 98 2.27 -1.25 -12.96
C SER A 98 3.45 -1.06 -12.02
N GLU A 99 4.45 -1.91 -12.13
CA GLU A 99 5.74 -1.75 -11.47
C GLU A 99 6.68 -0.81 -12.24
N ASN A 100 6.36 -0.50 -13.50
CA ASN A 100 7.22 0.27 -14.40
C ASN A 100 7.39 1.74 -14.00
N ASP A 101 6.45 2.28 -13.22
CA ASP A 101 6.47 3.69 -12.80
C ASP A 101 7.19 3.91 -11.46
N GLY A 102 7.77 2.84 -10.90
CA GLY A 102 8.47 2.88 -9.62
C GLY A 102 7.55 3.22 -8.44
N ILE A 103 6.23 3.01 -8.59
CA ILE A 103 5.24 3.15 -7.52
C ILE A 103 4.71 1.78 -7.19
N LYS A 104 5.00 1.32 -5.98
CA LYS A 104 4.38 0.13 -5.41
C LYS A 104 3.29 0.59 -4.44
N PRO A 105 2.01 0.33 -4.71
CA PRO A 105 0.95 0.63 -3.75
C PRO A 105 1.17 -0.15 -2.44
N GLU A 106 0.88 0.49 -1.30
CA GLU A 106 0.90 -0.16 0.01
C GLU A 106 -0.36 -1.00 0.25
N PHE A 107 -1.39 -0.75 -0.54
CA PHE A 107 -2.63 -1.53 -0.55
C PHE A 107 -3.22 -1.57 -1.96
N TYR A 108 -4.00 -2.60 -2.22
CA TYR A 108 -4.69 -2.80 -3.49
C TYR A 108 -6.20 -2.79 -3.27
N VAL A 109 -6.89 -2.11 -4.16
CA VAL A 109 -8.35 -2.05 -4.19
C VAL A 109 -8.81 -2.62 -5.53
N TYR A 110 -9.72 -3.56 -5.47
CA TYR A 110 -10.30 -4.19 -6.68
C TYR A 110 -11.76 -4.56 -6.44
N GLU A 111 -12.53 -4.53 -7.52
CA GLU A 111 -13.91 -5.00 -7.55
C GLU A 111 -13.93 -6.43 -8.08
N VAL A 112 -14.76 -7.27 -7.47
CA VAL A 112 -15.05 -8.61 -7.96
C VAL A 112 -16.54 -8.73 -8.24
N THR A 113 -16.89 -9.25 -9.42
CA THR A 113 -18.26 -9.57 -9.77
C THR A 113 -18.42 -11.08 -9.82
N LEU A 114 -19.30 -11.62 -8.98
CA LEU A 114 -19.68 -13.03 -8.98
C LEU A 114 -21.06 -13.20 -9.63
N LYS A 115 -21.13 -14.05 -10.65
CA LYS A 115 -22.38 -14.42 -11.29
C LYS A 115 -23.23 -15.30 -10.36
N SER A 116 -24.51 -15.51 -10.72
CA SER A 116 -25.40 -16.41 -10.00
C SER A 116 -24.74 -17.77 -9.72
N SER A 117 -24.82 -18.24 -8.49
CA SER A 117 -24.31 -19.55 -8.06
C SER A 117 -22.82 -19.77 -8.33
N GLN A 118 -22.02 -18.68 -8.28
CA GLN A 118 -20.59 -18.69 -8.58
C GLN A 118 -19.76 -18.55 -7.29
N TRP A 119 -18.70 -19.35 -7.18
CA TRP A 119 -17.61 -19.18 -6.22
C TRP A 119 -16.50 -18.29 -6.81
N ASP A 120 -15.82 -17.54 -5.95
CA ASP A 120 -14.61 -16.79 -6.35
C ASP A 120 -13.41 -17.71 -6.59
N SER A 121 -13.35 -18.83 -5.86
CA SER A 121 -12.32 -19.88 -6.01
C SER A 121 -12.91 -21.27 -5.80
N ASN A 122 -12.27 -22.30 -6.36
CA ASN A 122 -12.67 -23.71 -6.17
C ASN A 122 -12.35 -24.18 -4.75
N ASP A 123 -11.19 -23.78 -4.23
CA ASP A 123 -10.67 -24.12 -2.93
C ASP A 123 -10.65 -22.93 -1.99
N PHE A 124 -10.41 -23.16 -0.71
CA PHE A 124 -10.18 -22.08 0.23
C PHE A 124 -8.94 -21.27 -0.13
N THR A 125 -9.11 -19.99 -0.27
CA THR A 125 -8.03 -19.04 -0.48
C THR A 125 -7.38 -18.72 0.86
N ILE A 126 -6.05 -18.79 0.92
CA ILE A 126 -5.24 -18.43 2.09
C ILE A 126 -4.31 -17.31 1.68
N LEU A 127 -4.61 -16.09 2.11
CA LEU A 127 -3.79 -14.90 1.80
C LEU A 127 -2.81 -14.64 2.94
N LYS A 128 -1.56 -14.30 2.61
CA LYS A 128 -0.55 -13.85 3.58
C LYS A 128 -0.75 -12.40 4.04
N CYS A 129 -1.83 -11.78 3.64
CA CYS A 129 -2.17 -10.39 3.95
C CYS A 129 -3.59 -10.28 4.48
N HIS A 130 -3.87 -9.16 5.14
CA HIS A 130 -5.21 -8.82 5.59
C HIS A 130 -6.08 -8.40 4.41
N LYS A 131 -7.37 -8.73 4.49
CA LYS A 131 -8.36 -8.41 3.46
C LYS A 131 -9.60 -7.77 4.10
N CYS A 132 -10.07 -6.69 3.51
CA CYS A 132 -11.38 -6.15 3.81
C CYS A 132 -12.28 -6.34 2.59
N ILE A 133 -13.50 -6.82 2.80
CA ILE A 133 -14.52 -6.97 1.75
C ILE A 133 -15.70 -6.09 2.12
N VAL A 134 -16.21 -5.33 1.15
CA VAL A 134 -17.43 -4.54 1.26
C VAL A 134 -18.39 -5.01 0.18
N VAL A 135 -19.63 -5.36 0.53
CA VAL A 135 -20.66 -5.74 -0.42
C VAL A 135 -21.29 -4.48 -1.02
N LYS A 136 -21.06 -4.24 -2.30
CA LYS A 136 -21.61 -3.09 -3.04
C LYS A 136 -23.00 -3.35 -3.57
N LYS A 137 -23.29 -4.62 -3.93
CA LYS A 137 -24.58 -5.03 -4.50
C LYS A 137 -24.81 -6.51 -4.26
N GLY A 138 -26.04 -6.88 -3.94
CA GLY A 138 -26.46 -8.24 -3.75
C GLY A 138 -26.19 -8.80 -2.36
N THR A 139 -26.09 -10.12 -2.26
CA THR A 139 -25.83 -10.87 -1.02
C THR A 139 -24.66 -11.80 -1.24
N LEU A 140 -23.68 -11.74 -0.38
CA LEU A 140 -22.47 -12.56 -0.42
C LEU A 140 -22.48 -13.58 0.72
N LEU A 141 -22.20 -14.83 0.42
CA LEU A 141 -21.84 -15.83 1.41
C LEU A 141 -20.32 -15.95 1.47
N ILE A 142 -19.75 -15.88 2.65
CA ILE A 142 -18.34 -16.17 2.90
C ILE A 142 -18.26 -17.44 3.72
N GLU A 143 -17.55 -18.43 3.19
CA GLU A 143 -17.30 -19.68 3.87
C GLU A 143 -15.91 -19.67 4.47
N PHE A 144 -15.83 -20.00 5.75
CA PHE A 144 -14.63 -20.27 6.51
C PHE A 144 -14.58 -21.74 6.89
N SER A 145 -13.44 -22.25 7.35
CA SER A 145 -13.29 -23.66 7.69
C SER A 145 -14.32 -24.17 8.73
N ASN A 146 -14.80 -23.29 9.63
CA ASN A 146 -15.67 -23.67 10.75
C ASN A 146 -16.96 -22.83 10.85
N SER A 147 -17.19 -21.89 9.96
CA SER A 147 -18.37 -21.03 9.97
C SER A 147 -18.66 -20.45 8.59
N ASN A 148 -19.89 -20.00 8.42
CA ASN A 148 -20.33 -19.28 7.24
C ASN A 148 -20.95 -17.96 7.67
N GLU A 149 -20.66 -16.89 6.91
CA GLU A 149 -21.22 -15.58 7.14
C GLU A 149 -21.97 -15.10 5.89
N ILE A 150 -23.13 -14.51 6.09
CA ILE A 150 -23.92 -13.90 5.02
C ILE A 150 -23.87 -12.40 5.18
N LEU A 151 -23.39 -11.71 4.16
CA LEU A 151 -23.29 -10.27 4.09
C LEU A 151 -24.27 -9.73 3.04
N GLN A 152 -24.93 -8.64 3.39
CA GLN A 152 -25.84 -7.92 2.49
C GLN A 152 -25.19 -6.64 1.98
N MET A 153 -25.82 -6.01 0.99
CA MET A 153 -25.38 -4.72 0.46
C MET A 153 -25.16 -3.70 1.60
N GLY A 154 -23.96 -3.13 1.66
CA GLY A 154 -23.52 -2.18 2.69
C GLY A 154 -22.73 -2.81 3.83
N ASP A 155 -22.81 -4.13 4.00
CA ASP A 155 -22.01 -4.82 5.01
C ASP A 155 -20.56 -4.92 4.60
N SER A 156 -19.68 -5.02 5.61
CA SER A 156 -18.26 -5.26 5.42
C SER A 156 -17.72 -6.27 6.40
N ILE A 157 -16.65 -6.94 6.01
CA ILE A 157 -15.91 -7.88 6.83
C ILE A 157 -14.41 -7.64 6.71
N TYR A 158 -13.72 -7.74 7.83
CA TYR A 158 -12.27 -7.79 7.90
C TYR A 158 -11.82 -9.24 8.12
N ILE A 159 -10.90 -9.71 7.31
CA ILE A 159 -10.37 -11.07 7.32
C ILE A 159 -8.87 -10.98 7.62
N ASP A 160 -8.45 -11.66 8.68
CA ASP A 160 -7.04 -11.75 9.07
C ASP A 160 -6.22 -12.51 8.03
N ALA A 161 -4.93 -12.18 7.98
CA ALA A 161 -3.96 -12.96 7.20
C ALA A 161 -3.97 -14.43 7.63
N ASN A 162 -3.78 -15.32 6.64
CA ASN A 162 -3.76 -16.78 6.79
C ASN A 162 -5.08 -17.42 7.24
N LEU A 163 -6.19 -16.69 7.29
CA LEU A 163 -7.51 -17.26 7.55
C LEU A 163 -8.10 -17.84 6.25
N PRO A 164 -8.28 -19.17 6.13
CA PRO A 164 -8.84 -19.81 4.95
C PRO A 164 -10.29 -19.37 4.73
N HIS A 165 -10.61 -18.85 3.56
CA HIS A 165 -11.95 -18.39 3.20
C HIS A 165 -12.19 -18.49 1.70
N ARG A 166 -13.46 -18.51 1.28
CA ARG A 166 -13.90 -18.34 -0.08
C ARG A 166 -15.27 -17.69 -0.12
N CYS A 167 -15.57 -17.01 -1.24
CA CYS A 167 -16.78 -16.25 -1.42
C CYS A 167 -17.72 -16.91 -2.43
N TYR A 168 -19.01 -16.87 -2.18
CA TYR A 168 -20.05 -17.45 -3.01
C TYR A 168 -21.21 -16.49 -3.20
N ASN A 169 -21.75 -16.46 -4.41
CA ASN A 169 -23.00 -15.77 -4.69
C ASN A 169 -24.17 -16.75 -4.57
N PRO A 170 -24.98 -16.70 -3.48
CA PRO A 170 -26.10 -17.60 -3.28
C PRO A 170 -27.37 -17.17 -4.04
N THR A 171 -27.35 -16.08 -4.78
CA THR A 171 -28.53 -15.47 -5.41
C THR A 171 -28.56 -15.65 -6.93
N SER A 172 -29.71 -15.34 -7.53
CA SER A 172 -29.88 -15.37 -8.99
C SER A 172 -29.37 -14.11 -9.70
N LEU A 173 -29.00 -13.07 -8.95
CA LEU A 173 -28.47 -11.81 -9.48
C LEU A 173 -26.97 -11.71 -9.21
N ASP A 174 -26.28 -10.90 -10.01
CA ASP A 174 -24.86 -10.66 -9.80
C ASP A 174 -24.58 -9.98 -8.45
N VAL A 175 -23.53 -10.42 -7.79
CA VAL A 175 -22.98 -9.81 -6.57
C VAL A 175 -21.72 -9.02 -6.94
N GLU A 176 -21.67 -7.77 -6.49
CA GLU A 176 -20.50 -6.90 -6.65
C GLU A 176 -19.90 -6.61 -5.28
N ILE A 177 -18.63 -6.92 -5.12
CA ILE A 177 -17.86 -6.66 -3.90
C ILE A 177 -16.65 -5.80 -4.19
N LEU A 178 -16.29 -4.98 -3.21
CA LEU A 178 -15.03 -4.23 -3.18
C LEU A 178 -14.09 -4.92 -2.21
N CYS A 179 -12.90 -5.27 -2.68
CA CYS A 179 -11.84 -5.88 -1.89
C CYS A 179 -10.69 -4.91 -1.70
N ILE A 180 -10.14 -4.87 -0.49
CA ILE A 180 -8.97 -4.09 -0.13
C ILE A 180 -7.97 -5.05 0.52
N THR A 181 -6.73 -5.11 0.01
CA THR A 181 -5.66 -5.98 0.53
C THR A 181 -4.34 -5.21 0.62
N SER A 182 -3.47 -5.59 1.55
CA SER A 182 -2.14 -4.98 1.69
C SER A 182 -1.08 -5.62 0.77
N SER A 183 -1.39 -6.73 0.08
CA SER A 183 -0.55 -7.31 -0.97
C SER A 183 -1.41 -8.03 -2.00
N LEU A 184 -0.84 -8.30 -3.17
CA LEU A 184 -1.43 -9.16 -4.20
C LEU A 184 -0.70 -10.51 -4.17
N ASP A 185 -1.14 -11.41 -3.30
CA ASP A 185 -0.88 -12.84 -3.43
C ASP A 185 -2.12 -13.41 -4.16
N LEU A 186 -2.11 -13.28 -5.49
CA LEU A 186 -3.14 -13.81 -6.39
C LEU A 186 -2.69 -15.15 -6.97
#